data_1f3a424532494942a5f93281a4ffcd5b
#
_entry.id   1f3a424532494942a5f93281a4ffcd5b
#
_cell.length_a   1.000
_cell.length_b   1.000
_cell.length_c   1.000
_cell.angle_alpha   90.00
_cell.angle_beta   90.00
_cell.angle_gamma   90.00
#
_symmetry.space_group_name_H-M   'P 1'
#
loop_
_entity.id
_entity.type
_entity.pdbx_description
1 polymer ?
#
loop_
_entity_poly.entity_id
_entity_poly.type
_entity_poly.pdbx_seq_one_letter_code
_entity_poly.pdbx_strand_id
1 'polypeptide(L)'
;MNNSELTKLTADIVTQYYDNHIEPFLESCHDEILWIGPAKGQLIQSKAALLEAFSKEEHKLRFSVQDMTATTTSLSKHFATVLLSFFVSTYWPDGTSGSVYQRATLTWELLKDKPMIRVCHISNAIDYDARDTIYPIHYPETHDHMTLFGTATDRIHFSGTEKSIFYTTADQIIFIESSGAHTLIHTTSQVYECTERLTAVAAKISKNFLRCHESYLINPAHVSSIERFRLTMTDGSIIPIPEKKYTAVKASLLHK
;
A
#
# COMPACT_ATOMS: atom_id res chain seq x y z
N MET A 1 3.55 -38.69 2.40
CA MET A 1 2.82 -37.56 3.05
C MET A 1 1.45 -37.43 2.41
N ASN A 2 0.41 -37.37 3.21
CA ASN A 2 -0.96 -37.15 2.72
C ASN A 2 -1.28 -35.64 2.61
N ASN A 3 -2.43 -35.30 1.99
CA ASN A 3 -2.80 -33.89 1.75
C ASN A 3 -2.96 -33.08 3.06
N SER A 4 -3.47 -33.71 4.13
CA SER A 4 -3.65 -33.04 5.43
C SER A 4 -2.31 -32.70 6.09
N GLU A 5 -1.34 -33.62 6.02
CA GLU A 5 0.02 -33.40 6.52
C GLU A 5 0.72 -32.28 5.73
N LEU A 6 0.57 -32.25 4.40
CA LEU A 6 1.13 -31.21 3.55
C LEU A 6 0.50 -29.85 3.82
N THR A 7 -0.82 -29.80 4.01
CA THR A 7 -1.55 -28.58 4.38
C THR A 7 -0.98 -28.00 5.68
N LYS A 8 -0.85 -28.85 6.71
CA LYS A 8 -0.33 -28.44 8.03
C LYS A 8 1.12 -27.96 7.92
N LEU A 9 1.98 -28.74 7.26
CA LEU A 9 3.38 -28.36 7.04
C LEU A 9 3.51 -27.00 6.37
N THR A 10 2.68 -26.74 5.34
CA THR A 10 2.71 -25.48 4.61
C THR A 10 2.28 -24.31 5.49
N ALA A 11 1.21 -24.48 6.26
CA ALA A 11 0.73 -23.46 7.18
C ALA A 11 1.77 -23.15 8.27
N ASP A 12 2.39 -24.19 8.85
CA ASP A 12 3.42 -24.05 9.88
C ASP A 12 4.65 -23.31 9.34
N ILE A 13 5.11 -23.64 8.13
CA ILE A 13 6.28 -22.99 7.49
C ILE A 13 5.97 -21.51 7.19
N VAL A 14 4.79 -21.19 6.67
CA VAL A 14 4.42 -19.80 6.36
C VAL A 14 4.22 -18.98 7.64
N THR A 15 3.67 -19.57 8.69
CA THR A 15 3.59 -18.89 10.00
C THR A 15 4.97 -18.57 10.55
N GLN A 16 5.91 -19.53 10.55
CA GLN A 16 7.29 -19.31 10.99
C GLN A 16 8.00 -18.25 10.14
N TYR A 17 7.77 -18.24 8.83
CA TYR A 17 8.31 -17.22 7.93
C TYR A 17 7.91 -15.78 8.38
N TYR A 18 6.65 -15.56 8.75
CA TYR A 18 6.19 -14.27 9.27
C TYR A 18 6.65 -14.00 10.70
N ASP A 19 7.00 -15.02 11.47
CA ASP A 19 7.64 -14.87 12.79
C ASP A 19 9.15 -14.58 12.70
N ASN A 20 9.67 -14.30 11.50
CA ASN A 20 11.09 -14.11 11.18
C ASN A 20 11.97 -15.36 11.38
N HIS A 21 11.36 -16.56 11.41
CA HIS A 21 12.04 -17.85 11.36
C HIS A 21 11.99 -18.39 9.92
N ILE A 22 12.85 -17.87 9.06
CA ILE A 22 12.79 -18.11 7.60
C ILE A 22 13.46 -19.44 7.18
N GLU A 23 14.29 -20.03 8.03
CA GLU A 23 15.08 -21.22 7.72
C GLU A 23 14.21 -22.40 7.27
N PRO A 24 13.09 -22.76 7.93
CA PRO A 24 12.25 -23.89 7.51
C PRO A 24 11.66 -23.68 6.11
N PHE A 25 11.34 -22.44 5.74
CA PHE A 25 10.89 -22.11 4.38
C PHE A 25 12.03 -22.32 3.37
N LEU A 26 13.19 -21.72 3.62
CA LEU A 26 14.36 -21.83 2.74
C LEU A 26 14.84 -23.27 2.58
N GLU A 27 14.86 -24.06 3.65
CA GLU A 27 15.20 -25.47 3.61
C GLU A 27 14.22 -26.31 2.78
N SER A 28 12.97 -25.89 2.73
CA SER A 28 11.91 -26.54 1.96
C SER A 28 11.91 -26.13 0.49
N CYS A 29 12.65 -25.08 0.10
CA CYS A 29 12.74 -24.62 -1.27
C CYS A 29 13.60 -25.55 -2.13
N HIS A 30 13.09 -25.93 -3.31
CA HIS A 30 13.86 -26.60 -4.36
C HIS A 30 14.92 -25.65 -4.94
N ASP A 31 16.03 -26.17 -5.46
CA ASP A 31 17.10 -25.35 -6.04
C ASP A 31 16.59 -24.46 -7.20
N GLU A 32 15.64 -24.95 -7.96
CA GLU A 32 14.97 -24.22 -9.06
C GLU A 32 13.64 -23.62 -8.63
N ILE A 33 13.50 -23.15 -7.39
CA ILE A 33 12.26 -22.48 -6.95
C ILE A 33 11.97 -21.24 -7.79
N LEU A 34 10.70 -21.02 -8.07
CA LEU A 34 10.16 -19.76 -8.53
C LEU A 34 9.43 -19.06 -7.36
N TRP A 35 9.99 -17.96 -6.87
CA TRP A 35 9.37 -17.16 -5.83
C TRP A 35 8.83 -15.86 -6.43
N ILE A 36 7.53 -15.59 -6.20
CA ILE A 36 6.78 -14.44 -6.70
C ILE A 36 6.19 -13.72 -5.50
N GLY A 37 6.71 -12.54 -5.20
CA GLY A 37 6.19 -11.69 -4.15
C GLY A 37 5.06 -10.75 -4.63
N PRO A 38 4.40 -10.05 -3.70
CA PRO A 38 3.25 -9.21 -4.01
C PRO A 38 3.60 -7.88 -4.70
N ALA A 39 4.86 -7.46 -4.69
CA ALA A 39 5.29 -6.20 -5.27
C ALA A 39 5.78 -6.36 -6.72
N LYS A 40 5.64 -5.27 -7.50
CA LYS A 40 6.16 -5.22 -8.87
C LYS A 40 7.67 -5.50 -8.88
N GLY A 41 8.10 -6.48 -9.67
CA GLY A 41 9.51 -6.85 -9.80
C GLY A 41 9.99 -7.90 -8.78
N GLN A 42 9.17 -8.32 -7.84
CA GLN A 42 9.49 -9.43 -6.94
C GLN A 42 9.27 -10.78 -7.63
N LEU A 43 10.21 -11.14 -8.49
CA LEU A 43 10.30 -12.41 -9.19
C LEU A 43 11.72 -12.95 -9.04
N ILE A 44 11.89 -14.00 -8.25
CA ILE A 44 13.18 -14.61 -7.95
C ILE A 44 13.17 -16.06 -8.46
N GLN A 45 14.17 -16.37 -9.28
CA GLN A 45 14.36 -17.70 -9.86
C GLN A 45 15.64 -18.32 -9.28
N SER A 46 15.52 -19.38 -8.58
CA SER A 46 16.50 -20.18 -7.88
C SER A 46 16.60 -19.91 -6.37
N LYS A 47 16.90 -20.96 -5.63
CA LYS A 47 17.14 -20.93 -4.18
C LYS A 47 18.36 -20.08 -3.82
N ALA A 48 19.41 -20.10 -4.64
CA ALA A 48 20.61 -19.30 -4.40
C ALA A 48 20.30 -17.80 -4.45
N ALA A 49 19.54 -17.35 -5.46
CA ALA A 49 19.13 -15.95 -5.58
C ALA A 49 18.16 -15.54 -4.44
N LEU A 50 17.31 -16.47 -4.00
CA LEU A 50 16.38 -16.22 -2.88
C LEU A 50 17.16 -16.07 -1.56
N LEU A 51 18.13 -16.92 -1.28
CA LEU A 51 19.02 -16.80 -0.12
C LEU A 51 19.80 -15.47 -0.13
N GLU A 52 20.31 -15.07 -1.29
CA GLU A 52 20.99 -13.77 -1.43
C GLU A 52 20.05 -12.60 -1.15
N ALA A 53 18.81 -12.65 -1.64
CA ALA A 53 17.81 -11.60 -1.37
C ALA A 53 17.50 -11.50 0.13
N PHE A 54 17.21 -12.61 0.78
CA PHE A 54 16.94 -12.63 2.22
C PHE A 54 18.12 -12.21 3.08
N SER A 55 19.35 -12.53 2.68
CA SER A 55 20.56 -12.12 3.43
C SER A 55 20.79 -10.60 3.44
N LYS A 56 20.18 -9.86 2.53
CA LYS A 56 20.26 -8.40 2.44
C LYS A 56 19.16 -7.69 3.24
N GLU A 57 18.16 -8.42 3.72
CA GLU A 57 17.06 -7.89 4.50
C GLU A 57 17.47 -7.65 5.95
N GLU A 58 17.08 -6.52 6.52
CA GLU A 58 17.43 -6.15 7.91
C GLU A 58 16.52 -6.79 8.97
N HIS A 59 15.52 -7.57 8.59
CA HIS A 59 14.56 -8.28 9.48
C HIS A 59 14.04 -7.47 10.69
N LYS A 60 13.85 -6.16 10.51
CA LYS A 60 13.40 -5.23 11.58
C LYS A 60 11.88 -5.18 11.73
N LEU A 61 11.16 -5.69 10.74
CA LEU A 61 9.71 -5.71 10.76
C LEU A 61 9.20 -6.85 11.65
N ARG A 62 8.13 -6.56 12.38
CA ARG A 62 7.37 -7.58 13.09
C ARG A 62 6.06 -7.79 12.36
N PHE A 63 5.62 -9.04 12.36
CA PHE A 63 4.37 -9.42 11.72
C PHE A 63 3.49 -10.17 12.71
N SER A 64 2.18 -10.18 12.43
CA SER A 64 1.26 -11.14 13.04
C SER A 64 0.32 -11.69 11.97
N VAL A 65 0.13 -13.00 11.98
CA VAL A 65 -0.75 -13.72 11.06
C VAL A 65 -2.03 -14.10 11.78
N GLN A 66 -3.18 -13.84 11.16
CA GLN A 66 -4.50 -14.13 11.72
C GLN A 66 -5.41 -14.79 10.69
N ASP A 67 -6.36 -15.57 11.15
CA ASP A 67 -7.45 -16.18 10.37
C ASP A 67 -6.95 -16.99 9.16
N MET A 68 -5.84 -17.75 9.35
CA MET A 68 -5.26 -18.56 8.29
C MET A 68 -6.17 -19.73 7.93
N THR A 69 -6.52 -19.80 6.66
CA THR A 69 -7.16 -20.97 6.05
C THR A 69 -6.19 -21.63 5.07
N ALA A 70 -6.28 -22.94 4.94
CA ALA A 70 -5.40 -23.71 4.08
C ALA A 70 -6.19 -24.80 3.35
N THR A 71 -5.97 -24.91 2.03
CA THR A 71 -6.60 -25.93 1.17
C THR A 71 -5.56 -26.54 0.26
N THR A 72 -5.51 -27.87 0.21
CA THR A 72 -4.60 -28.59 -0.69
C THR A 72 -5.35 -29.19 -1.87
N THR A 73 -4.82 -28.95 -3.05
CA THR A 73 -5.24 -29.59 -4.31
C THR A 73 -4.11 -30.47 -4.84
N SER A 74 -4.34 -31.78 -4.93
CA SER A 74 -3.41 -32.70 -5.59
C SER A 74 -3.51 -32.58 -7.10
N LEU A 75 -2.38 -32.28 -7.75
CA LEU A 75 -2.30 -32.17 -9.21
C LEU A 75 -1.87 -33.49 -9.85
N SER A 76 -1.03 -34.28 -9.15
CA SER A 76 -0.55 -35.57 -9.62
C SER A 76 0.06 -36.37 -8.47
N LYS A 77 0.66 -37.55 -8.79
CA LYS A 77 1.47 -38.29 -7.80
C LYS A 77 2.73 -37.56 -7.34
N HIS A 78 3.17 -36.58 -8.11
CA HIS A 78 4.44 -35.88 -7.89
C HIS A 78 4.29 -34.43 -7.49
N PHE A 79 3.11 -33.87 -7.65
CA PHE A 79 2.87 -32.46 -7.36
C PHE A 79 1.56 -32.25 -6.60
N ALA A 80 1.58 -31.33 -5.66
CA ALA A 80 0.41 -30.83 -4.98
C ALA A 80 0.54 -29.32 -4.76
N THR A 81 -0.58 -28.63 -4.75
CA THR A 81 -0.63 -27.19 -4.48
C THR A 81 -1.41 -26.94 -3.19
N VAL A 82 -0.86 -26.13 -2.31
CA VAL A 82 -1.52 -25.63 -1.11
C VAL A 82 -1.81 -24.14 -1.31
N LEU A 83 -3.07 -23.77 -1.17
CA LEU A 83 -3.52 -22.39 -1.14
C LEU A 83 -3.74 -21.99 0.33
N LEU A 84 -3.11 -20.90 0.73
CA LEU A 84 -3.32 -20.23 2.02
C LEU A 84 -4.01 -18.88 1.82
N SER A 85 -4.87 -18.51 2.76
CA SER A 85 -5.46 -17.17 2.83
C SER A 85 -5.46 -16.71 4.29
N PHE A 86 -4.98 -15.51 4.57
CA PHE A 86 -4.77 -15.03 5.93
C PHE A 86 -4.62 -13.51 5.98
N PHE A 87 -4.82 -12.90 7.13
CA PHE A 87 -4.44 -11.51 7.38
C PHE A 87 -3.01 -11.45 7.88
N VAL A 88 -2.24 -10.48 7.36
CA VAL A 88 -0.92 -10.12 7.88
C VAL A 88 -0.95 -8.70 8.36
N SER A 89 -0.69 -8.50 9.65
CA SER A 89 -0.42 -7.18 10.22
C SER A 89 1.09 -6.97 10.29
N THR A 90 1.55 -5.86 9.75
CA THR A 90 2.96 -5.43 9.77
C THR A 90 3.12 -4.30 10.76
N TYR A 91 4.17 -4.35 11.58
CA TYR A 91 4.52 -3.35 12.57
C TYR A 91 5.89 -2.79 12.24
N TRP A 92 5.95 -1.49 11.92
CA TRP A 92 7.18 -0.78 11.60
C TRP A 92 7.88 -0.23 12.85
N PRO A 93 9.21 0.01 12.80
CA PRO A 93 9.98 0.55 13.92
C PRO A 93 9.55 1.93 14.39
N ASP A 94 8.89 2.72 13.52
CA ASP A 94 8.34 4.04 13.84
C ASP A 94 7.03 4.00 14.64
N GLY A 95 6.52 2.79 14.95
CA GLY A 95 5.27 2.57 15.66
C GLY A 95 4.03 2.52 14.77
N THR A 96 4.16 2.69 13.47
CA THR A 96 3.05 2.50 12.53
C THR A 96 2.74 1.03 12.32
N SER A 97 1.52 0.72 11.92
CA SER A 97 1.10 -0.64 11.57
C SER A 97 0.10 -0.63 10.43
N GLY A 98 0.07 -1.71 9.68
CA GLY A 98 -0.89 -1.92 8.60
C GLY A 98 -1.27 -3.39 8.49
N SER A 99 -2.45 -3.69 7.98
CA SER A 99 -2.93 -5.06 7.78
C SER A 99 -3.39 -5.26 6.34
N VAL A 100 -3.02 -6.39 5.76
CA VAL A 100 -3.45 -6.78 4.43
C VAL A 100 -3.98 -8.21 4.44
N TYR A 101 -4.97 -8.50 3.60
CA TYR A 101 -5.40 -9.86 3.32
C TYR A 101 -4.52 -10.44 2.22
N GLN A 102 -3.77 -11.50 2.56
CA GLN A 102 -2.86 -12.17 1.64
C GLN A 102 -3.38 -13.53 1.20
N ARG A 103 -2.97 -13.92 0.02
CA ARG A 103 -3.08 -15.28 -0.50
C ARG A 103 -1.70 -15.78 -0.88
N ALA A 104 -1.37 -16.99 -0.42
CA ALA A 104 -0.13 -17.64 -0.80
C ALA A 104 -0.43 -18.99 -1.46
N THR A 105 0.16 -19.24 -2.61
CA THR A 105 0.04 -20.49 -3.35
C THR A 105 1.41 -21.14 -3.39
N LEU A 106 1.55 -22.30 -2.75
CA LEU A 106 2.78 -23.11 -2.74
C LEU A 106 2.55 -24.39 -3.52
N THR A 107 3.32 -24.59 -4.59
CA THR A 107 3.34 -25.84 -5.34
C THR A 107 4.53 -26.67 -4.90
N TRP A 108 4.23 -27.84 -4.39
CA TRP A 108 5.18 -28.82 -3.88
C TRP A 108 5.45 -29.90 -4.91
N GLU A 109 6.72 -30.21 -5.10
CA GLU A 109 7.16 -31.43 -5.76
C GLU A 109 7.34 -32.52 -4.69
N LEU A 110 6.60 -33.63 -4.85
CA LEU A 110 6.55 -34.71 -3.89
C LEU A 110 7.66 -35.75 -4.22
N LEU A 111 8.87 -35.43 -3.84
CA LEU A 111 10.01 -36.32 -3.98
C LEU A 111 9.94 -37.46 -2.96
N LYS A 112 10.64 -38.60 -3.22
CA LYS A 112 10.59 -39.77 -2.36
C LYS A 112 11.04 -39.48 -0.93
N ASP A 113 12.08 -38.67 -0.79
CA ASP A 113 12.74 -38.43 0.49
C ASP A 113 12.19 -37.22 1.23
N LYS A 114 11.87 -36.15 0.51
CA LYS A 114 11.39 -34.90 1.09
C LYS A 114 10.58 -34.09 0.05
N PRO A 115 9.39 -33.54 0.40
CA PRO A 115 8.69 -32.61 -0.49
C PRO A 115 9.46 -31.28 -0.55
N MET A 116 9.52 -30.68 -1.73
CA MET A 116 10.22 -29.43 -1.98
C MET A 116 9.31 -28.42 -2.68
N ILE A 117 9.39 -27.16 -2.29
CA ILE A 117 8.60 -26.06 -2.88
C ILE A 117 9.21 -25.67 -4.23
N ARG A 118 8.45 -25.85 -5.32
CA ARG A 118 8.83 -25.45 -6.69
C ARG A 118 8.35 -24.05 -7.04
N VAL A 119 7.17 -23.68 -6.56
CA VAL A 119 6.61 -22.34 -6.77
C VAL A 119 6.05 -21.83 -5.46
N CYS A 120 6.39 -20.60 -5.10
CA CYS A 120 5.76 -19.83 -4.06
C CYS A 120 5.27 -18.52 -4.66
N HIS A 121 3.97 -18.29 -4.66
CA HIS A 121 3.38 -17.04 -5.13
C HIS A 121 2.57 -16.42 -4.00
N ILE A 122 2.91 -15.20 -3.66
CA ILE A 122 2.23 -14.39 -2.64
C ILE A 122 1.56 -13.21 -3.33
N SER A 123 0.30 -12.97 -3.02
CA SER A 123 -0.47 -11.82 -3.54
C SER A 123 -1.25 -11.15 -2.42
N ASN A 124 -1.29 -9.81 -2.45
CA ASN A 124 -2.19 -9.04 -1.62
C ASN A 124 -3.55 -8.96 -2.30
N ALA A 125 -4.61 -9.27 -1.56
CA ALA A 125 -5.95 -9.00 -2.04
C ALA A 125 -6.19 -7.48 -2.01
N ILE A 126 -6.65 -6.94 -3.10
CA ILE A 126 -7.18 -5.58 -3.16
C ILE A 126 -8.67 -5.63 -2.81
N ASP A 127 -9.17 -4.59 -2.15
CA ASP A 127 -10.61 -4.46 -1.95
C ASP A 127 -11.30 -4.34 -3.30
N TYR A 128 -12.51 -4.85 -3.35
CA TYR A 128 -13.23 -5.07 -4.57
C TYR A 128 -14.67 -4.59 -4.37
N ASP A 129 -15.23 -3.93 -5.37
CA ASP A 129 -16.64 -3.52 -5.27
C ASP A 129 -17.53 -4.76 -5.22
N ALA A 130 -18.41 -4.82 -4.22
CA ALA A 130 -19.29 -5.98 -4.01
C ALA A 130 -20.26 -6.25 -5.18
N ARG A 131 -20.42 -5.28 -6.09
CA ARG A 131 -21.20 -5.42 -7.33
C ARG A 131 -20.46 -6.21 -8.42
N ASP A 132 -19.12 -6.30 -8.30
CA ASP A 132 -18.26 -6.97 -9.27
C ASP A 132 -18.04 -8.44 -8.85
N THR A 133 -18.05 -9.37 -9.80
CA THR A 133 -17.81 -10.78 -9.49
C THR A 133 -16.48 -11.28 -10.06
N ILE A 134 -16.15 -10.95 -11.30
CA ILE A 134 -14.93 -11.43 -11.98
C ILE A 134 -14.11 -10.24 -12.48
N TYR A 135 -14.74 -9.30 -13.14
CA TYR A 135 -14.08 -8.13 -13.71
C TYR A 135 -14.35 -6.89 -12.86
N PRO A 136 -13.33 -6.08 -12.57
CA PRO A 136 -13.45 -4.86 -11.77
C PRO A 136 -14.05 -3.71 -12.58
N ILE A 137 -15.32 -3.81 -12.96
CA ILE A 137 -16.02 -2.81 -13.79
C ILE A 137 -16.13 -1.48 -13.03
N HIS A 138 -16.34 -1.56 -11.70
CA HIS A 138 -16.46 -0.40 -10.82
C HIS A 138 -15.12 -0.02 -10.15
N TYR A 139 -14.00 -0.59 -10.61
CA TYR A 139 -12.67 -0.32 -10.08
C TYR A 139 -12.30 1.16 -10.03
N PRO A 140 -12.62 2.00 -11.04
CA PRO A 140 -12.36 3.44 -10.95
C PRO A 140 -13.09 4.11 -9.79
N GLU A 141 -14.34 3.71 -9.51
CA GLU A 141 -15.14 4.24 -8.41
C GLU A 141 -14.60 3.80 -7.04
N THR A 142 -14.09 2.57 -6.96
CA THR A 142 -13.51 1.99 -5.75
C THR A 142 -12.08 2.48 -5.53
N HIS A 143 -11.31 2.65 -6.61
CA HIS A 143 -9.90 3.06 -6.57
C HIS A 143 -9.73 4.52 -6.13
N ASP A 144 -10.68 5.40 -6.39
CA ASP A 144 -10.67 6.76 -5.85
C ASP A 144 -10.74 6.78 -4.30
N HIS A 145 -11.18 5.67 -3.69
CA HIS A 145 -11.21 5.45 -2.24
C HIS A 145 -10.08 4.56 -1.72
N MET A 146 -9.33 3.91 -2.62
CA MET A 146 -8.24 3.01 -2.27
C MET A 146 -6.89 3.66 -2.54
N THR A 147 -6.37 4.36 -1.57
CA THR A 147 -4.92 4.51 -1.47
C THR A 147 -4.35 3.10 -1.25
N LEU A 148 -3.72 2.55 -2.28
CA LEU A 148 -2.88 1.37 -2.17
C LEU A 148 -1.87 1.63 -1.04
N PHE A 149 -2.07 0.99 0.12
CA PHE A 149 -1.22 1.09 1.31
C PHE A 149 -1.36 2.35 2.19
N GLY A 150 -2.46 3.07 2.17
CA GLY A 150 -2.79 4.01 3.25
C GLY A 150 -3.31 3.22 4.44
N THR A 151 -2.55 3.17 5.52
CA THR A 151 -3.03 2.68 6.82
C THR A 151 -4.21 3.54 7.26
N ALA A 152 -5.12 3.01 8.05
CA ALA A 152 -6.22 3.78 8.65
C ALA A 152 -5.74 5.04 9.43
N THR A 153 -4.43 5.13 9.68
CA THR A 153 -3.71 6.26 10.31
C THR A 153 -3.49 7.44 9.36
N ASP A 154 -3.58 7.27 8.03
CA ASP A 154 -3.32 8.36 7.07
C ASP A 154 -4.58 9.14 6.68
N ARG A 155 -5.75 8.75 7.21
CA ARG A 155 -6.99 9.50 7.00
C ARG A 155 -6.99 10.77 7.84
N ILE A 156 -7.09 11.89 7.15
CA ILE A 156 -7.24 13.20 7.75
C ILE A 156 -8.73 13.51 7.79
N HIS A 157 -9.22 13.97 8.94
CA HIS A 157 -10.62 14.40 9.06
C HIS A 157 -10.74 15.91 9.21
N PHE A 158 -11.77 16.45 8.60
CA PHE A 158 -12.09 17.88 8.66
C PHE A 158 -13.55 18.08 9.02
N SER A 159 -13.82 19.17 9.75
CA SER A 159 -15.18 19.57 10.10
C SER A 159 -15.81 20.31 8.93
N GLY A 160 -16.83 19.73 8.34
CA GLY A 160 -17.62 20.36 7.28
C GLY A 160 -18.76 21.21 7.83
N THR A 161 -19.56 21.78 6.94
CA THR A 161 -20.80 22.48 7.27
C THR A 161 -21.86 21.49 7.83
N GLU A 162 -22.90 22.02 8.48
CA GLU A 162 -24.01 21.22 9.05
C GLU A 162 -23.58 20.11 10.02
N LYS A 163 -22.47 20.33 10.77
CA LYS A 163 -21.89 19.35 11.71
C LYS A 163 -21.41 18.06 11.02
N SER A 164 -21.19 18.08 9.71
CA SER A 164 -20.60 16.96 8.99
C SER A 164 -19.11 16.81 9.29
N ILE A 165 -18.60 15.60 9.15
CA ILE A 165 -17.16 15.29 9.18
C ILE A 165 -16.86 14.53 7.89
N PHE A 166 -15.87 15.00 7.15
CA PHE A 166 -15.39 14.27 5.98
C PHE A 166 -13.94 13.80 6.18
N TYR A 167 -13.62 12.72 5.52
CA TYR A 167 -12.33 12.07 5.59
C TYR A 167 -11.69 12.05 4.19
N THR A 168 -10.40 12.36 4.13
CA THR A 168 -9.59 12.25 2.92
C THR A 168 -8.17 11.85 3.30
N THR A 169 -7.33 11.61 2.31
CA THR A 169 -5.90 11.34 2.51
C THR A 169 -5.08 12.46 1.89
N ALA A 170 -3.82 12.61 2.31
CA ALA A 170 -2.97 13.71 1.85
C ALA A 170 -2.73 13.67 0.34
N ASP A 171 -2.64 12.49 -0.26
CA ASP A 171 -2.45 12.28 -1.69
C ASP A 171 -3.67 12.64 -2.53
N GLN A 172 -4.88 12.55 -1.97
CA GLN A 172 -6.11 12.97 -2.64
C GLN A 172 -6.29 14.48 -2.67
N ILE A 173 -5.63 15.23 -1.79
CA ILE A 173 -5.74 16.69 -1.75
C ILE A 173 -4.84 17.32 -2.82
N ILE A 174 -5.43 18.05 -3.75
CA ILE A 174 -4.74 18.80 -4.81
C ILE A 174 -4.20 20.11 -4.25
N PHE A 175 -5.08 20.92 -3.68
CA PHE A 175 -4.74 22.15 -2.98
C PHE A 175 -5.86 22.55 -2.00
N ILE A 176 -5.55 23.52 -1.16
CA ILE A 176 -6.47 24.04 -0.16
C ILE A 176 -6.43 25.55 -0.23
N GLU A 177 -7.62 26.19 -0.22
CA GLU A 177 -7.73 27.64 -0.23
C GLU A 177 -8.60 28.17 0.90
N SER A 178 -8.29 29.38 1.37
CA SER A 178 -9.17 30.09 2.30
C SER A 178 -10.29 30.80 1.54
N SER A 179 -11.53 30.62 1.97
CA SER A 179 -12.73 31.24 1.44
C SER A 179 -13.50 31.97 2.55
N GLY A 180 -13.17 33.23 2.80
CA GLY A 180 -13.77 34.00 3.90
C GLY A 180 -13.44 33.38 5.28
N ALA A 181 -14.48 32.96 6.01
CA ALA A 181 -14.35 32.29 7.31
C ALA A 181 -14.07 30.79 7.19
N HIS A 182 -14.22 30.20 6.00
CA HIS A 182 -14.12 28.77 5.70
C HIS A 182 -12.86 28.46 4.90
N THR A 183 -12.63 27.18 4.70
CA THR A 183 -11.54 26.66 3.88
C THR A 183 -12.13 25.68 2.87
N LEU A 184 -11.76 25.79 1.60
CA LEU A 184 -12.11 24.82 0.57
C LEU A 184 -10.96 23.83 0.38
N ILE A 185 -11.27 22.55 0.45
CA ILE A 185 -10.31 21.47 0.24
C ILE A 185 -10.63 20.83 -1.10
N HIS A 186 -9.80 21.11 -2.10
CA HIS A 186 -9.90 20.57 -3.44
C HIS A 186 -9.23 19.21 -3.49
N THR A 187 -10.01 18.17 -3.75
CA THR A 187 -9.52 16.80 -3.90
C THR A 187 -9.63 16.33 -5.34
N THR A 188 -9.06 15.18 -5.62
CA THR A 188 -9.14 14.53 -6.94
C THR A 188 -10.58 14.19 -7.35
N SER A 189 -11.51 14.07 -6.40
CA SER A 189 -12.91 13.68 -6.64
C SER A 189 -13.89 14.85 -6.55
N GLN A 190 -13.72 15.75 -5.57
CA GLN A 190 -14.65 16.85 -5.31
C GLN A 190 -14.03 17.93 -4.42
N VAL A 191 -14.77 19.02 -4.23
CA VAL A 191 -14.39 20.12 -3.32
C VAL A 191 -15.22 20.02 -2.04
N TYR A 192 -14.54 20.03 -0.89
CA TYR A 192 -15.18 20.04 0.42
C TYR A 192 -15.08 21.42 1.05
N GLU A 193 -16.18 21.90 1.61
CA GLU A 193 -16.19 23.10 2.43
C GLU A 193 -15.94 22.75 3.90
N CYS A 194 -14.84 23.26 4.45
CA CYS A 194 -14.39 23.01 5.82
C CYS A 194 -14.62 24.28 6.66
N THR A 195 -15.21 24.13 7.84
CA THR A 195 -15.46 25.22 8.79
C THR A 195 -14.19 25.64 9.55
N GLU A 196 -13.11 24.89 9.44
CA GLU A 196 -11.83 25.18 10.06
C GLU A 196 -11.05 26.22 9.23
N ARG A 197 -10.28 27.07 9.89
CA ARG A 197 -9.43 28.03 9.19
C ARG A 197 -8.22 27.34 8.55
N LEU A 198 -7.70 27.89 7.46
CA LEU A 198 -6.55 27.35 6.73
C LEU A 198 -5.34 27.02 7.61
N THR A 199 -5.09 27.79 8.67
CA THR A 199 -4.01 27.51 9.62
C THR A 199 -4.24 26.26 10.46
N ALA A 200 -5.48 25.99 10.86
CA ALA A 200 -5.86 24.78 11.59
C ALA A 200 -5.80 23.55 10.67
N VAL A 201 -6.30 23.70 9.44
CA VAL A 201 -6.21 22.66 8.40
C VAL A 201 -4.74 22.34 8.09
N ALA A 202 -3.88 23.36 7.93
CA ALA A 202 -2.46 23.18 7.67
C ALA A 202 -1.72 22.40 8.79
N ALA A 203 -2.18 22.50 10.03
CA ALA A 203 -1.59 21.76 11.17
C ALA A 203 -1.94 20.27 11.17
N LYS A 204 -3.03 19.87 10.47
CA LYS A 204 -3.49 18.49 10.38
C LYS A 204 -2.85 17.71 9.23
N ILE A 205 -2.37 18.40 8.21
CA ILE A 205 -1.84 17.78 7.00
C ILE A 205 -0.32 17.63 7.05
N SER A 206 0.20 16.72 6.25
CA SER A 206 1.63 16.42 6.15
C SER A 206 2.48 17.69 5.90
N LYS A 207 3.68 17.71 6.46
CA LYS A 207 4.71 18.73 6.20
C LYS A 207 5.12 18.84 4.73
N ASN A 208 4.64 17.94 3.89
CA ASN A 208 4.92 17.94 2.45
C ASN A 208 4.12 18.97 1.65
N PHE A 209 3.07 19.55 2.23
CA PHE A 209 2.32 20.62 1.58
C PHE A 209 3.12 21.93 1.60
N LEU A 210 2.99 22.72 0.54
CA LEU A 210 3.72 23.98 0.36
C LEU A 210 2.77 25.18 0.45
N ARG A 211 3.04 26.11 1.38
CA ARG A 211 2.29 27.36 1.49
C ARG A 211 2.81 28.40 0.49
N CYS A 212 2.31 28.36 -0.73
CA CYS A 212 2.73 29.27 -1.81
C CYS A 212 2.12 30.68 -1.70
N HIS A 213 0.97 30.83 -1.04
CA HIS A 213 0.25 32.10 -0.85
C HIS A 213 -0.32 32.20 0.57
N GLU A 214 -0.74 33.38 1.01
CA GLU A 214 -1.42 33.53 2.30
C GLU A 214 -2.74 32.75 2.36
N SER A 215 -3.42 32.63 1.22
CA SER A 215 -4.71 31.94 1.06
C SER A 215 -4.60 30.55 0.46
N TYR A 216 -3.41 30.07 0.05
CA TYR A 216 -3.27 28.79 -0.64
C TYR A 216 -2.19 27.92 -0.03
N LEU A 217 -2.53 26.63 0.10
CA LEU A 217 -1.65 25.55 0.48
C LEU A 217 -1.77 24.46 -0.61
N ILE A 218 -0.68 24.13 -1.28
CA ILE A 218 -0.68 23.20 -2.40
C ILE A 218 0.00 21.88 -2.07
N ASN A 219 -0.44 20.82 -2.72
CA ASN A 219 0.29 19.56 -2.76
C ASN A 219 1.26 19.57 -3.95
N PRO A 220 2.59 19.55 -3.72
CA PRO A 220 3.58 19.53 -4.80
C PRO A 220 3.42 18.37 -5.78
N ALA A 221 2.90 17.21 -5.33
CA ALA A 221 2.65 16.05 -6.20
C ALA A 221 1.59 16.32 -7.28
N HIS A 222 0.72 17.30 -7.05
CA HIS A 222 -0.34 17.73 -7.99
C HIS A 222 -0.01 19.01 -8.75
N VAL A 223 1.24 19.46 -8.77
CA VAL A 223 1.65 20.60 -9.59
C VAL A 223 1.95 20.10 -11.01
N SER A 224 1.19 20.62 -11.98
CA SER A 224 1.38 20.33 -13.41
C SER A 224 2.44 21.21 -14.04
N SER A 225 2.46 22.52 -13.71
CA SER A 225 3.47 23.46 -14.21
C SER A 225 3.66 24.64 -13.28
N ILE A 226 4.83 25.29 -13.37
CA ILE A 226 5.11 26.57 -12.74
C ILE A 226 5.52 27.57 -13.82
N GLU A 227 4.82 28.69 -13.86
CA GLU A 227 5.15 29.84 -14.70
C GLU A 227 5.42 31.07 -13.81
N ARG A 228 5.77 32.17 -14.43
CA ARG A 228 6.05 33.40 -13.67
C ARG A 228 4.82 33.82 -12.84
N PHE A 229 4.96 33.74 -11.52
CA PHE A 229 3.96 34.12 -10.51
C PHE A 229 2.66 33.29 -10.47
N ARG A 230 2.65 32.10 -11.08
CA ARG A 230 1.49 31.19 -11.01
C ARG A 230 1.90 29.71 -11.08
N LEU A 231 1.08 28.87 -10.49
CA LEU A 231 1.13 27.42 -10.59
C LEU A 231 -0.12 26.93 -11.30
N THR A 232 0.02 25.92 -12.14
CA THR A 232 -1.10 25.15 -12.66
C THR A 232 -1.13 23.81 -11.95
N MET A 233 -2.28 23.44 -11.38
CA MET A 233 -2.49 22.16 -10.72
C MET A 233 -2.96 21.09 -11.73
N THR A 234 -2.95 19.82 -11.33
CA THR A 234 -3.37 18.70 -12.20
C THR A 234 -4.84 18.75 -12.62
N ASP A 235 -5.69 19.41 -11.84
CA ASP A 235 -7.11 19.66 -12.16
C ASP A 235 -7.33 20.89 -13.07
N GLY A 236 -6.25 21.55 -13.50
CA GLY A 236 -6.29 22.77 -14.31
C GLY A 236 -6.43 24.07 -13.51
N SER A 237 -6.56 24.02 -12.19
CA SER A 237 -6.65 25.22 -11.34
C SER A 237 -5.37 26.03 -11.39
N ILE A 238 -5.51 27.37 -11.40
CA ILE A 238 -4.37 28.30 -11.44
C ILE A 238 -4.23 28.98 -10.09
N ILE A 239 -3.10 28.74 -9.42
CA ILE A 239 -2.79 29.27 -8.09
C ILE A 239 -1.79 30.43 -8.21
N PRO A 240 -2.09 31.64 -7.70
CA PRO A 240 -1.16 32.75 -7.75
C PRO A 240 0.00 32.59 -6.76
N ILE A 241 1.18 33.03 -7.16
CA ILE A 241 2.37 33.10 -6.29
C ILE A 241 2.78 34.57 -6.15
N PRO A 242 2.83 35.12 -4.94
CA PRO A 242 3.38 36.47 -4.72
C PRO A 242 4.83 36.56 -5.21
N GLU A 243 5.21 37.68 -5.82
CA GLU A 243 6.54 37.88 -6.36
C GLU A 243 7.65 37.57 -5.34
N LYS A 244 7.49 38.02 -4.11
CA LYS A 244 8.43 37.79 -3.00
C LYS A 244 8.61 36.31 -2.64
N LYS A 245 7.64 35.45 -2.94
CA LYS A 245 7.68 34.01 -2.64
C LYS A 245 8.08 33.16 -3.85
N TYR A 246 8.08 33.71 -5.06
CA TYR A 246 8.25 32.94 -6.28
C TYR A 246 9.53 32.10 -6.31
N THR A 247 10.68 32.72 -6.00
CA THR A 247 11.97 32.01 -6.00
C THR A 247 12.00 30.85 -4.99
N ALA A 248 11.49 31.07 -3.78
CA ALA A 248 11.45 30.04 -2.75
C ALA A 248 10.50 28.88 -3.12
N VAL A 249 9.30 29.20 -3.64
CA VAL A 249 8.34 28.18 -4.09
C VAL A 249 8.92 27.36 -5.24
N LYS A 250 9.54 28.02 -6.24
CA LYS A 250 10.20 27.34 -7.36
C LYS A 250 11.33 26.40 -6.88
N ALA A 251 12.17 26.85 -5.98
CA ALA A 251 13.25 26.03 -5.42
C ALA A 251 12.69 24.81 -4.67
N SER A 252 11.63 24.98 -3.86
CA SER A 252 11.00 23.87 -3.13
C SER A 252 10.37 22.82 -4.04
N LEU A 253 9.97 23.17 -5.26
CA LEU A 253 9.41 22.23 -6.24
C LEU A 253 10.47 21.50 -7.06
N LEU A 254 11.67 22.07 -7.21
CA LEU A 254 12.77 21.48 -7.99
C LEU A 254 13.67 20.53 -7.17
N HIS A 255 13.63 20.63 -5.84
CA HIS A 255 14.49 19.85 -4.93
C HIS A 255 13.77 18.67 -4.24
N LYS A 256 12.65 18.21 -4.80
CA LYS A 256 11.93 17.01 -4.35
C LYS A 256 12.06 15.85 -5.30
#